data_a167b52a6fb4959b4c42321430f8610a
#
_entry.id   a167b52a6fb4959b4c42321430f8610a
#
_cell.length_a   1.000
_cell.length_b   1.000
_cell.length_c   1.000
_cell.angle_alpha   90.00
_cell.angle_beta   90.00
_cell.angle_gamma   90.00
#
_symmetry.space_group_name_H-M   'P 1'
#
loop_
_entity.id
_entity.type
_entity.pdbx_description
1 polymer ?
#
loop_
_entity_poly.entity_id
_entity_poly.type
_entity_poly.pdbx_seq_one_letter_code
_entity_poly.pdbx_strand_id
1 'polypeptide(L)'
;PFHPGLGNFVTCEDLRWEMGDEYSVQTVGISTAMGKALGRAGTPVYRRWQEAVLRFQQGRSPTHGAVWLTHYPTLMIEWYPNVLVVSSLVAKGPQQTTNVVEFYYPEEIVAFEREYVEAQQAAYMETCAEDDEIALRMDQGRAALLARGDDEAGPYQSPMEDGMQH
;
A
#
# COMPACT_ATOMS: atom_id res chain seq x y z
N PRO A 1 -2.14 -4.53 13.50
CA PRO A 1 -1.82 -3.92 12.22
C PRO A 1 -3.04 -3.21 11.66
N PHE A 2 -2.83 -2.06 11.04
CA PHE A 2 -3.91 -1.20 10.58
C PHE A 2 -4.59 -1.76 9.32
N HIS A 3 -3.80 -2.37 8.43
CA HIS A 3 -4.28 -3.05 7.23
C HIS A 3 -4.27 -4.59 7.43
N PRO A 4 -5.32 -5.18 7.98
CA PRO A 4 -5.30 -6.62 8.27
C PRO A 4 -5.24 -7.48 7.00
N GLY A 5 -5.83 -7.01 5.90
CA GLY A 5 -5.79 -7.69 4.61
C GLY A 5 -4.37 -7.71 4.02
N LEU A 6 -3.75 -6.55 3.92
CA LEU A 6 -2.39 -6.40 3.42
C LEU A 6 -1.37 -7.14 4.29
N GLY A 7 -1.52 -7.10 5.62
CA GLY A 7 -0.66 -7.82 6.55
C GLY A 7 -0.71 -9.34 6.44
N ASN A 8 -1.72 -9.90 5.78
CA ASN A 8 -1.76 -11.32 5.43
C ASN A 8 -1.02 -11.64 4.13
N PHE A 9 -0.79 -10.64 3.30
CA PHE A 9 -0.16 -10.79 1.99
C PHE A 9 1.35 -10.55 2.05
N VAL A 10 1.80 -9.48 2.70
CA VAL A 10 3.21 -9.11 2.81
C VAL A 10 3.79 -9.46 4.18
N THR A 11 5.11 -9.59 4.26
CA THR A 11 5.85 -9.75 5.51
C THR A 11 6.91 -8.66 5.64
N CYS A 12 7.06 -8.12 6.85
CA CYS A 12 8.12 -7.17 7.15
C CYS A 12 9.46 -7.85 7.50
N GLU A 13 9.55 -9.17 7.49
CA GLU A 13 10.80 -9.89 7.78
C GLU A 13 11.90 -9.57 6.77
N ASP A 14 11.52 -9.30 5.51
CA ASP A 14 12.43 -8.92 4.43
C ASP A 14 12.38 -7.43 4.10
N LEU A 15 11.98 -6.61 5.07
CA LEU A 15 11.93 -5.16 4.90
C LEU A 15 13.31 -4.59 4.58
N ARG A 16 13.41 -3.85 3.48
CA ARG A 16 14.61 -3.13 3.05
C ARG A 16 14.25 -1.73 2.63
N TRP A 17 15.13 -0.81 2.95
CA TRP A 17 15.05 0.58 2.54
C TRP A 17 16.25 0.97 1.67
N GLU A 18 15.96 1.72 0.63
CA GLU A 18 16.95 2.44 -0.16
C GLU A 18 16.48 3.89 -0.30
N MET A 19 17.37 4.84 -0.08
CA MET A 19 17.03 6.27 -0.06
C MET A 19 18.00 7.05 -0.91
N GLY A 20 17.49 8.01 -1.66
CA GLY A 20 18.23 9.05 -2.36
C GLY A 20 17.72 10.42 -1.96
N ASP A 21 18.26 11.48 -2.57
CA ASP A 21 17.93 12.86 -2.20
C ASP A 21 16.44 13.20 -2.45
N GLU A 22 15.83 12.58 -3.46
CA GLU A 22 14.46 12.89 -3.89
C GLU A 22 13.54 11.67 -3.87
N TYR A 23 14.01 10.51 -3.41
CA TYR A 23 13.20 9.30 -3.41
C TYR A 23 13.52 8.38 -2.23
N SER A 24 12.56 7.55 -1.91
CA SER A 24 12.76 6.37 -1.07
C SER A 24 12.15 5.13 -1.71
N VAL A 25 12.80 3.98 -1.53
CA VAL A 25 12.26 2.69 -1.96
C VAL A 25 12.18 1.76 -0.76
N GLN A 26 11.01 1.22 -0.54
CA GLN A 26 10.76 0.18 0.46
C GLN A 26 10.40 -1.11 -0.25
N THR A 27 11.07 -2.20 0.10
CA THR A 27 10.78 -3.54 -0.40
C THR A 27 10.36 -4.43 0.74
N VAL A 28 9.28 -5.18 0.56
CA VAL A 28 8.78 -6.16 1.51
C VAL A 28 8.59 -7.52 0.84
N GLY A 29 8.80 -8.58 1.62
CA GLY A 29 8.60 -9.94 1.16
C GLY A 29 7.12 -10.32 1.07
N ILE A 30 6.87 -11.52 0.54
CA ILE A 30 5.56 -12.17 0.59
C ILE A 30 5.49 -13.08 1.79
N SER A 31 4.36 -13.03 2.49
CA SER A 31 4.09 -13.99 3.57
C SER A 31 4.15 -15.43 3.01
N THR A 32 5.07 -16.24 3.52
CA THR A 32 5.17 -17.67 3.20
C THR A 32 3.90 -18.43 3.59
N ALA A 33 3.07 -17.83 4.44
CA ALA A 33 1.77 -18.36 4.85
C ALA A 33 0.62 -17.90 3.95
N MET A 34 0.87 -17.23 2.81
CA MET A 34 -0.18 -16.69 1.95
C MET A 34 -1.27 -17.73 1.61
N GLY A 35 -0.87 -18.94 1.21
CA GLY A 35 -1.83 -20.03 0.96
C GLY A 35 -2.58 -20.49 2.19
N LYS A 36 -2.04 -20.31 3.41
CA LYS A 36 -2.69 -20.63 4.69
C LYS A 36 -3.50 -19.44 5.22
N ALA A 37 -3.18 -18.23 4.80
CA ALA A 37 -3.86 -17.01 5.22
C ALA A 37 -5.27 -16.89 4.62
N LEU A 38 -5.55 -17.57 3.51
CA LEU A 38 -6.89 -17.62 2.91
C LEU A 38 -7.99 -18.09 3.88
N GLY A 39 -7.62 -18.83 4.93
CA GLY A 39 -8.54 -19.27 5.99
C GLY A 39 -8.63 -18.34 7.19
N ARG A 40 -7.82 -17.26 7.25
CA ARG A 40 -7.77 -16.33 8.38
C ARG A 40 -8.51 -15.02 8.06
N ALA A 41 -8.80 -14.25 9.11
CA ALA A 41 -9.54 -13.01 9.04
C ALA A 41 -8.88 -11.97 8.13
N GLY A 42 -9.22 -11.96 6.87
CA GLY A 42 -9.13 -10.85 5.96
C GLY A 42 -10.55 -10.50 5.53
N THR A 43 -10.74 -9.33 4.97
CA THR A 43 -12.03 -9.00 4.37
C THR A 43 -12.30 -9.92 3.18
N PRO A 44 -13.57 -10.09 2.77
CA PRO A 44 -13.90 -10.84 1.56
C PRO A 44 -13.21 -10.29 0.31
N VAL A 45 -12.97 -8.98 0.27
CA VAL A 45 -12.29 -8.28 -0.84
C VAL A 45 -10.85 -8.75 -0.97
N TYR A 46 -10.08 -8.71 0.11
CA TYR A 46 -8.70 -9.19 0.13
C TYR A 46 -8.59 -10.69 -0.15
N ARG A 47 -9.52 -11.48 0.36
CA ARG A 47 -9.58 -12.92 0.09
C ARG A 47 -9.74 -13.19 -1.41
N ARG A 48 -10.69 -12.49 -2.06
CA ARG A 48 -10.92 -12.61 -3.51
C ARG A 48 -9.65 -12.29 -4.30
N TRP A 49 -8.93 -11.24 -3.91
CA TRP A 49 -7.66 -10.88 -4.54
C TRP A 49 -6.59 -11.95 -4.34
N GLN A 50 -6.38 -12.44 -3.11
CA GLN A 50 -5.41 -13.50 -2.83
C GLN A 50 -5.71 -14.79 -3.60
N GLU A 51 -6.97 -15.18 -3.70
CA GLU A 51 -7.42 -16.32 -4.50
C GLU A 51 -7.13 -16.11 -6.00
N ALA A 52 -7.35 -14.91 -6.51
CA ALA A 52 -7.04 -14.55 -7.89
C ALA A 52 -5.54 -14.62 -8.18
N VAL A 53 -4.70 -14.10 -7.28
CA VAL A 53 -3.23 -14.20 -7.37
C VAL A 53 -2.78 -15.66 -7.40
N LEU A 54 -3.23 -16.47 -6.46
CA LEU A 54 -2.86 -17.89 -6.38
C LEU A 54 -3.33 -18.69 -7.61
N ARG A 55 -4.52 -18.41 -8.10
CA ARG A 55 -5.05 -19.04 -9.31
C ARG A 55 -4.19 -18.68 -10.53
N PHE A 56 -3.89 -17.41 -10.75
CA PHE A 56 -3.04 -16.95 -11.83
C PHE A 56 -1.62 -17.52 -11.73
N GLN A 57 -1.07 -17.61 -10.55
CA GLN A 57 0.25 -18.20 -10.26
C GLN A 57 0.24 -19.74 -10.22
N GLN A 58 -0.90 -20.39 -10.56
CA GLN A 58 -1.05 -21.85 -10.52
C GLN A 58 -0.72 -22.45 -9.13
N GLY A 59 -1.13 -21.79 -8.06
CA GLY A 59 -0.88 -22.20 -6.68
C GLY A 59 0.53 -21.89 -6.16
N ARG A 60 1.39 -21.28 -6.98
CA ARG A 60 2.72 -20.86 -6.53
C ARG A 60 2.65 -19.49 -5.88
N SER A 61 3.36 -19.30 -4.78
CA SER A 61 3.53 -17.97 -4.21
C SER A 61 4.35 -17.08 -5.15
N PRO A 62 4.00 -15.80 -5.31
CA PRO A 62 4.85 -14.84 -6.01
C PRO A 62 6.25 -14.77 -5.36
N THR A 63 7.26 -14.42 -6.13
CA THR A 63 8.65 -14.31 -5.65
C THR A 63 8.95 -13.02 -4.90
N HIS A 64 8.08 -12.02 -5.06
CA HIS A 64 8.21 -10.69 -4.45
C HIS A 64 6.88 -10.28 -3.84
N GLY A 65 6.92 -9.54 -2.73
CA GLY A 65 5.75 -8.99 -2.07
C GLY A 65 5.30 -7.69 -2.71
N ALA A 66 5.86 -6.60 -2.21
CA ALA A 66 5.63 -5.28 -2.76
C ALA A 66 6.92 -4.47 -2.78
N VAL A 67 7.00 -3.56 -3.74
CA VAL A 67 8.01 -2.51 -3.79
C VAL A 67 7.25 -1.19 -3.80
N TRP A 68 7.54 -0.32 -2.85
CA TRP A 68 6.98 1.02 -2.76
C TRP A 68 8.08 2.04 -2.98
N LEU A 69 7.96 2.79 -4.06
CA LEU A 69 8.84 3.91 -4.36
C LEU A 69 8.05 5.20 -4.15
N THR A 70 8.57 6.09 -3.33
CA THR A 70 8.09 7.45 -3.21
C THR A 70 9.11 8.38 -3.83
N HIS A 71 8.70 9.13 -4.85
CA HIS A 71 9.48 10.22 -5.42
C HIS A 71 8.86 11.53 -4.93
N TYR A 72 9.62 12.25 -4.14
CA TYR A 72 9.13 13.46 -3.50
C TYR A 72 8.89 14.58 -4.52
N PRO A 73 7.87 15.41 -4.32
CA PRO A 73 6.91 15.35 -3.21
C PRO A 73 5.58 14.66 -3.56
N THR A 74 5.35 14.20 -4.78
CA THR A 74 3.98 13.95 -5.26
C THR A 74 3.75 12.63 -5.99
N LEU A 75 4.78 11.82 -6.19
CA LEU A 75 4.66 10.60 -6.98
C LEU A 75 4.96 9.37 -6.12
N MET A 76 4.04 8.41 -6.14
CA MET A 76 4.24 7.10 -5.55
C MET A 76 4.07 6.03 -6.63
N ILE A 77 5.00 5.10 -6.71
CA ILE A 77 4.98 3.97 -7.62
C ILE A 77 5.04 2.70 -6.79
N GLU A 78 4.05 1.85 -6.96
CA GLU A 78 3.90 0.65 -6.18
C GLU A 78 3.88 -0.57 -7.10
N TRP A 79 4.74 -1.52 -6.84
CA TRP A 79 4.80 -2.75 -7.59
C TRP A 79 4.32 -3.91 -6.73
N TYR A 80 3.19 -4.47 -7.11
CA TYR A 80 2.64 -5.72 -6.58
C TYR A 80 2.76 -6.84 -7.64
N PRO A 81 2.52 -8.09 -7.29
CA PRO A 81 2.52 -9.17 -8.28
C PRO A 81 1.61 -8.85 -9.46
N ASN A 82 2.21 -8.78 -10.65
CA ASN A 82 1.54 -8.56 -11.94
C ASN A 82 0.78 -7.22 -12.09
N VAL A 83 1.08 -6.23 -11.28
CA VAL A 83 0.52 -4.88 -11.43
C VAL A 83 1.54 -3.83 -11.01
N LEU A 84 1.60 -2.75 -11.77
CA LEU A 84 2.24 -1.51 -11.39
C LEU A 84 1.15 -0.49 -11.11
N VAL A 85 1.20 0.13 -9.93
CA VAL A 85 0.29 1.20 -9.54
C VAL A 85 1.07 2.50 -9.48
N VAL A 86 0.52 3.53 -10.08
CA VAL A 86 1.10 4.88 -10.06
C VAL A 86 0.11 5.83 -9.43
N SER A 87 0.50 6.45 -8.34
CA SER A 87 -0.26 7.45 -7.61
C SER A 87 0.36 8.82 -7.79
N SER A 88 -0.41 9.76 -8.31
CA SER A 88 -0.02 11.15 -8.50
C SER A 88 -0.82 12.05 -7.58
N LEU A 89 -0.16 12.72 -6.64
CA LEU A 89 -0.78 13.60 -5.67
C LEU A 89 -0.90 15.02 -6.22
N VAL A 90 -2.13 15.54 -6.29
CA VAL A 90 -2.42 16.89 -6.77
C VAL A 90 -2.99 17.71 -5.62
N ALA A 91 -2.19 18.63 -5.08
CA ALA A 91 -2.63 19.54 -4.02
C ALA A 91 -3.73 20.49 -4.55
N LYS A 92 -4.85 20.52 -3.85
CA LYS A 92 -5.99 21.42 -4.12
C LYS A 92 -6.07 22.55 -3.10
N GLY A 93 -5.49 22.36 -1.94
CA GLY A 93 -5.45 23.32 -0.84
C GLY A 93 -4.70 22.76 0.35
N PRO A 94 -4.55 23.50 1.44
CA PRO A 94 -3.78 23.08 2.62
C PRO A 94 -4.26 21.77 3.26
N GLN A 95 -5.55 21.47 3.12
CA GLN A 95 -6.18 20.29 3.73
C GLN A 95 -6.88 19.41 2.68
N GLN A 96 -6.54 19.57 1.42
CA GLN A 96 -7.17 18.82 0.35
C GLN A 96 -6.17 18.42 -0.72
N THR A 97 -6.07 17.11 -0.96
CA THR A 97 -5.26 16.52 -2.03
C THR A 97 -6.14 15.56 -2.84
N THR A 98 -5.97 15.59 -4.15
CA THR A 98 -6.53 14.56 -5.02
C THR A 98 -5.41 13.57 -5.32
N ASN A 99 -5.65 12.28 -5.05
CA ASN A 99 -4.79 11.20 -5.51
C ASN A 99 -5.37 10.62 -6.79
N VAL A 100 -4.59 10.69 -7.88
CA VAL A 100 -4.93 10.04 -9.15
C VAL A 100 -4.17 8.72 -9.20
N VAL A 101 -4.89 7.61 -9.22
CA VAL A 101 -4.31 6.26 -9.20
C VAL A 101 -4.53 5.57 -10.53
N GLU A 102 -3.44 5.15 -11.15
CA GLU A 102 -3.42 4.44 -12.42
C GLU A 102 -2.87 3.02 -12.21
N PHE A 103 -3.51 2.04 -12.84
CA PHE A 103 -3.13 0.63 -12.76
C PHE A 103 -2.64 0.13 -14.10
N TYR A 104 -1.45 -0.41 -14.14
CA TYR A 104 -0.82 -0.97 -15.33
C TYR A 104 -0.60 -2.47 -15.15
N TYR A 105 -1.17 -3.24 -16.04
CA TYR A 105 -1.11 -4.71 -16.03
C TYR A 105 -0.42 -5.24 -17.29
N PRO A 106 0.20 -6.41 -17.26
CA PRO A 106 0.56 -7.16 -18.46
C PRO A 106 -0.64 -7.34 -19.40
N GLU A 107 -0.39 -7.28 -20.71
CA GLU A 107 -1.44 -7.34 -21.72
C GLU A 107 -2.32 -8.61 -21.58
N GLU A 108 -1.72 -9.74 -21.31
CA GLU A 108 -2.43 -11.01 -21.10
C GLU A 108 -3.39 -10.99 -19.90
N ILE A 109 -3.06 -10.25 -18.86
CA ILE A 109 -3.96 -10.07 -17.71
C ILE A 109 -5.15 -9.21 -18.08
N VAL A 110 -4.91 -8.10 -18.76
CA VAL A 110 -6.00 -7.22 -19.21
C VAL A 110 -6.92 -7.94 -20.18
N ALA A 111 -6.36 -8.75 -21.08
CA ALA A 111 -7.11 -9.42 -22.12
C ALA A 111 -7.93 -10.63 -21.62
N PHE A 112 -7.41 -11.37 -20.62
CA PHE A 112 -7.97 -12.69 -20.28
C PHE A 112 -8.31 -12.89 -18.80
N GLU A 113 -7.86 -12.00 -17.89
CA GLU A 113 -7.96 -12.18 -16.44
C GLU A 113 -8.73 -11.04 -15.77
N ARG A 114 -9.92 -10.72 -16.31
CA ARG A 114 -10.76 -9.62 -15.82
C ARG A 114 -11.02 -9.71 -14.30
N GLU A 115 -11.28 -10.90 -13.80
CA GLU A 115 -11.54 -11.10 -12.36
C GLU A 115 -10.31 -10.77 -11.51
N TYR A 116 -9.10 -11.04 -12.01
CA TYR A 116 -7.86 -10.64 -11.35
C TYR A 116 -7.78 -9.12 -11.22
N VAL A 117 -8.01 -8.40 -12.32
CA VAL A 117 -7.97 -6.93 -12.36
C VAL A 117 -8.97 -6.33 -11.37
N GLU A 118 -10.23 -6.77 -11.43
CA GLU A 118 -11.29 -6.28 -10.54
C GLU A 118 -11.00 -6.58 -9.07
N ALA A 119 -10.51 -7.78 -8.76
CA ALA A 119 -10.20 -8.17 -7.38
C ALA A 119 -9.03 -7.37 -6.82
N GLN A 120 -7.99 -7.13 -7.62
CA GLN A 120 -6.82 -6.38 -7.20
C GLN A 120 -7.16 -4.89 -6.99
N GLN A 121 -7.89 -4.28 -7.90
CA GLN A 121 -8.34 -2.88 -7.75
C GLN A 121 -9.25 -2.70 -6.54
N ALA A 122 -10.16 -3.65 -6.29
CA ALA A 122 -11.03 -3.59 -5.12
C ALA A 122 -10.23 -3.68 -3.81
N ALA A 123 -9.21 -4.55 -3.74
CA ALA A 123 -8.34 -4.67 -2.56
C ALA A 123 -7.53 -3.37 -2.33
N TYR A 124 -7.02 -2.77 -3.40
CA TYR A 124 -6.32 -1.49 -3.32
C TYR A 124 -7.23 -0.38 -2.79
N MET A 125 -8.43 -0.27 -3.34
CA MET A 125 -9.41 0.74 -2.91
C MET A 125 -9.85 0.56 -1.46
N GLU A 126 -9.94 -0.67 -0.96
CA GLU A 126 -10.23 -0.93 0.45
C GLU A 126 -9.10 -0.41 1.35
N THR A 127 -7.84 -0.64 0.97
CA THR A 127 -6.68 -0.09 1.68
C THR A 127 -6.70 1.45 1.71
N CYS A 128 -6.98 2.08 0.57
CA CYS A 128 -7.10 3.55 0.50
C CYS A 128 -8.21 4.10 1.42
N ALA A 129 -9.36 3.41 1.48
CA ALA A 129 -10.46 3.82 2.35
C ALA A 129 -10.10 3.69 3.85
N GLU A 130 -9.30 2.67 4.22
CA GLU A 130 -8.77 2.54 5.58
C GLU A 130 -7.81 3.70 5.92
N ASP A 131 -6.96 4.12 4.98
CA ASP A 131 -6.02 5.23 5.14
C ASP A 131 -6.74 6.58 5.27
N ASP A 132 -7.79 6.82 4.52
CA ASP A 132 -8.59 8.05 4.58
C ASP A 132 -9.11 8.31 5.99
N GLU A 133 -9.59 7.29 6.69
CA GLU A 133 -10.08 7.44 8.06
C GLU A 133 -8.97 7.87 9.03
N ILE A 134 -7.78 7.29 8.90
CA ILE A 134 -6.63 7.68 9.73
C ILE A 134 -6.13 9.07 9.39
N ALA A 135 -6.01 9.40 8.12
CA ALA A 135 -5.58 10.72 7.67
C ALA A 135 -6.47 11.82 8.24
N LEU A 136 -7.79 11.63 8.22
CA LEU A 136 -8.75 12.58 8.82
C LEU A 136 -8.56 12.71 10.34
N ARG A 137 -8.32 11.61 11.05
CA ARG A 137 -8.07 11.64 12.50
C ARG A 137 -6.75 12.34 12.83
N MET A 138 -5.71 12.11 12.04
CA MET A 138 -4.43 12.78 12.20
C MET A 138 -4.53 14.28 11.96
N ASP A 139 -5.24 14.71 10.92
CA ASP A 139 -5.48 16.12 10.63
C ASP A 139 -6.24 16.81 11.78
N GLN A 140 -7.29 16.19 12.29
CA GLN A 140 -8.04 16.69 13.45
C GLN A 140 -7.16 16.78 14.71
N GLY A 141 -6.31 15.78 14.94
CA GLY A 141 -5.36 15.78 16.05
C GLY A 141 -4.36 16.91 15.95
N ARG A 142 -3.76 17.11 14.77
CA ARG A 142 -2.83 18.23 14.51
C ARG A 142 -3.51 19.58 14.69
N ALA A 143 -4.70 19.76 14.16
CA ALA A 143 -5.47 20.99 14.33
C ALA A 143 -5.76 21.31 15.81
N ALA A 144 -6.08 20.29 16.61
CA ALA A 144 -6.32 20.45 18.04
C ALA A 144 -5.04 20.83 18.82
N LEU A 145 -3.87 20.25 18.45
CA LEU A 145 -2.58 20.64 19.05
C LEU A 145 -2.23 22.08 18.73
N LEU A 146 -2.31 22.48 17.48
CA LEU A 146 -2.02 23.85 17.04
C LEU A 146 -2.96 24.88 17.70
N ALA A 147 -4.23 24.54 17.89
CA ALA A 147 -5.19 25.41 18.58
C ALA A 147 -4.84 25.66 20.06
N ARG A 148 -4.08 24.76 20.69
CA ARG A 148 -3.56 24.91 22.07
C ARG A 148 -2.18 25.55 22.13
N GLY A 149 -1.58 25.86 20.98
CA GLY A 149 -0.22 26.38 20.90
C GLY A 149 0.88 25.31 20.98
N ASP A 150 0.51 24.03 20.83
CA ASP A 150 1.45 22.92 20.80
C ASP A 150 1.83 22.59 19.36
N ASP A 151 3.12 22.43 19.08
CA ASP A 151 3.63 21.95 17.79
C ASP A 151 4.59 20.77 18.03
N GLU A 152 4.04 19.71 18.58
CA GLU A 152 4.80 18.50 18.87
C GLU A 152 4.93 17.63 17.62
N ALA A 153 6.17 17.22 17.32
CA ALA A 153 6.41 16.23 16.26
C ALA A 153 6.02 14.82 16.74
N GLY A 154 5.31 14.10 15.90
CA GLY A 154 4.99 12.70 16.18
C GLY A 154 6.25 11.81 16.19
N PRO A 155 6.27 10.73 16.98
CA PRO A 155 7.39 9.80 16.98
C PRO A 155 7.40 8.94 15.70
N TYR A 156 8.58 8.67 15.17
CA TYR A 156 8.78 7.70 14.10
C TYR A 156 9.14 6.33 14.68
N GLN A 157 8.67 5.27 14.03
CA GLN A 157 8.92 3.89 14.44
C GLN A 157 10.04 3.27 13.62
N SER A 158 11.25 3.32 14.15
CA SER A 158 12.41 2.64 13.56
C SER A 158 12.28 1.10 13.72
N PRO A 159 12.67 0.26 12.72
CA PRO A 159 13.25 0.66 11.43
C PRO A 159 12.18 0.90 10.33
N MET A 160 10.90 0.76 10.63
CA MET A 160 9.83 0.77 9.62
C MET A 160 9.62 2.13 8.97
N GLU A 161 9.93 3.20 9.68
CA GLU A 161 9.72 4.58 9.25
C GLU A 161 11.02 5.37 9.06
N ASP A 162 12.18 4.69 9.08
CA ASP A 162 13.47 5.35 8.93
C ASP A 162 13.59 6.12 7.62
N GLY A 163 13.03 5.58 6.52
CA GLY A 163 12.99 6.23 5.23
C GLY A 163 12.11 7.49 5.16
N MET A 164 11.25 7.71 6.14
CA MET A 164 10.36 8.88 6.20
C MET A 164 10.99 10.06 6.96
N GLN A 165 12.13 9.85 7.60
CA GLN A 165 12.85 10.88 8.36
C GLN A 165 13.90 11.62 7.51
N HIS A 166 14.08 11.20 6.26
CA HIS A 166 15.08 11.74 5.33
C HIS A 166 14.54 13.01 4.61
#